data_9d57bffc42667b8df0c1d7e562f80ad7
#
_entry.id   9d57bffc42667b8df0c1d7e562f80ad7
#
_cell.length_a   1.000
_cell.length_b   1.000
_cell.length_c   1.000
_cell.angle_alpha   90.00
_cell.angle_beta   90.00
_cell.angle_gamma   90.00
#
_symmetry.space_group_name_H-M   'P 1'
#
loop_
_entity.id
_entity.type
_entity.pdbx_description
1 polymer ?
#
loop_
_entity_poly.entity_id
_entity_poly.type
_entity_poly.pdbx_seq_one_letter_code
_entity_poly.pdbx_strand_id
1 'polypeptide(L)'
;MKPQNIPKTVQFQVDDQKVELVMQVSNYYQWKAGVVDSILIGEPEAIAQYREKKLLFRSLIVMCLVVMGLYHVALFVLRRSELPLIFFGLVCLFVSMRAVRLDGILAHYMLPFLSWEWGKKLEYLGAALAILFFVLYTYTQFPKDMSRRIR
;
A
#
# COMPACT_ATOMS: atom_id res chain seq x y z
N MET A 1 11.98 -21.37 7.57
CA MET A 1 11.71 -20.49 6.42
C MET A 1 11.31 -19.13 6.94
N LYS A 2 11.89 -18.02 6.45
CA LYS A 2 11.45 -16.68 6.82
C LYS A 2 10.19 -16.35 6.01
N PRO A 3 9.11 -15.83 6.64
CA PRO A 3 7.92 -15.43 5.91
C PRO A 3 8.27 -14.27 4.94
N GLN A 4 7.97 -14.45 3.67
CA GLN A 4 8.21 -13.44 2.63
C GLN A 4 6.94 -13.30 1.80
N ASN A 5 6.54 -12.07 1.54
CA ASN A 5 5.41 -11.72 0.68
C ASN A 5 5.91 -11.03 -0.61
N ILE A 6 7.00 -11.53 -1.17
CA ILE A 6 7.61 -10.98 -2.38
C ILE A 6 7.26 -11.90 -3.54
N PRO A 7 6.62 -11.41 -4.61
CA PRO A 7 6.37 -12.21 -5.81
C PRO A 7 7.70 -12.60 -6.44
N LYS A 8 7.89 -13.91 -6.66
CA LYS A 8 9.07 -14.47 -7.30
C LYS A 8 8.78 -14.78 -8.76
N THR A 9 9.70 -14.42 -9.64
CA THR A 9 9.70 -14.86 -11.03
C THR A 9 10.68 -16.03 -11.14
N VAL A 10 10.21 -17.15 -11.68
CA VAL A 10 11.02 -18.35 -11.95
C VAL A 10 11.06 -18.53 -13.46
N GLN A 11 12.25 -18.63 -14.03
CA GLN A 11 12.45 -18.95 -15.43
C GLN A 11 12.77 -20.45 -15.53
N PHE A 12 12.12 -21.12 -16.45
CA PHE A 12 12.38 -22.53 -16.75
C PHE A 12 12.29 -22.75 -18.26
N GLN A 13 13.06 -23.68 -18.77
CA GLN A 13 12.97 -24.11 -20.15
C GLN A 13 12.00 -25.28 -20.23
N VAL A 14 11.19 -25.28 -21.26
CA VAL A 14 10.21 -26.33 -21.51
C VAL A 14 10.72 -27.18 -22.65
N ASP A 15 11.12 -28.38 -22.34
CA ASP A 15 11.56 -29.36 -23.34
C ASP A 15 10.40 -30.24 -23.84
N ASP A 16 9.32 -30.35 -23.08
CA ASP A 16 8.16 -31.17 -23.37
C ASP A 16 6.88 -30.32 -23.63
N GLN A 17 5.93 -30.93 -24.36
CA GLN A 17 4.64 -30.29 -24.64
C GLN A 17 3.71 -30.12 -23.43
N LYS A 18 4.07 -30.69 -22.27
CA LYS A 18 3.27 -30.60 -21.03
C LYS A 18 4.14 -30.14 -19.88
N VAL A 19 3.72 -29.11 -19.21
CA VAL A 19 4.36 -28.60 -18.00
C VAL A 19 3.40 -28.74 -16.83
N GLU A 20 3.86 -29.43 -15.79
CA GLU A 20 3.13 -29.54 -14.52
C GLU A 20 3.72 -28.56 -13.51
N LEU A 21 2.91 -27.64 -13.01
CA LEU A 21 3.32 -26.64 -12.02
C LEU A 21 2.78 -27.02 -10.66
N VAL A 22 3.65 -27.46 -9.75
CA VAL A 22 3.29 -27.80 -8.38
C VAL A 22 3.66 -26.67 -7.45
N MET A 23 2.68 -26.07 -6.78
CA MET A 23 2.88 -25.00 -5.82
C MET A 23 2.60 -25.52 -4.40
N GLN A 24 3.61 -25.53 -3.55
CA GLN A 24 3.48 -25.84 -2.13
C GLN A 24 3.27 -24.54 -1.34
N VAL A 25 2.11 -24.43 -0.71
CA VAL A 25 1.76 -23.26 0.14
C VAL A 25 1.64 -23.70 1.58
N SER A 26 2.42 -23.09 2.47
CA SER A 26 2.33 -23.30 3.91
C SER A 26 2.05 -21.98 4.64
N ASN A 27 1.15 -22.00 5.61
CA ASN A 27 0.82 -20.83 6.41
C ASN A 27 1.00 -21.10 7.89
N TYR A 28 1.94 -20.42 8.53
CA TYR A 28 2.20 -20.54 9.96
C TYR A 28 1.87 -19.26 10.75
N TYR A 29 1.70 -18.10 10.07
CA TYR A 29 1.67 -16.80 10.73
C TYR A 29 0.47 -15.92 10.37
N GLN A 30 -0.33 -16.29 9.39
CA GLN A 30 -1.44 -15.47 8.91
C GLN A 30 -2.73 -16.31 8.83
N TRP A 31 -3.85 -15.77 9.31
CA TRP A 31 -5.13 -16.45 9.24
C TRP A 31 -5.69 -16.57 7.80
N LYS A 32 -5.22 -15.70 6.87
CA LYS A 32 -5.49 -15.83 5.44
C LYS A 32 -4.24 -16.37 4.74
N ALA A 33 -4.31 -17.64 4.36
CA ALA A 33 -3.30 -18.30 3.57
C ALA A 33 -3.76 -18.42 2.12
N GLY A 34 -2.80 -18.55 1.21
CA GLY A 34 -3.06 -18.84 -0.18
C GLY A 34 -2.33 -17.91 -1.13
N VAL A 35 -2.56 -18.13 -2.40
CA VAL A 35 -2.04 -17.29 -3.50
C VAL A 35 -2.94 -16.06 -3.57
N VAL A 36 -2.40 -14.90 -3.22
CA VAL A 36 -3.15 -13.63 -3.20
C VAL A 36 -3.20 -12.98 -4.58
N ASP A 37 -2.12 -13.12 -5.36
CA ASP A 37 -2.01 -12.59 -6.73
C ASP A 37 -2.11 -13.71 -7.77
N SER A 38 -2.57 -13.36 -8.97
CA SER A 38 -2.66 -14.29 -10.10
C SER A 38 -1.27 -14.79 -10.51
N ILE A 39 -1.18 -16.09 -10.86
CA ILE A 39 0.01 -16.67 -11.45
C ILE A 39 0.05 -16.24 -12.91
N LEU A 40 1.12 -15.57 -13.30
CA LEU A 40 1.34 -15.13 -14.68
C LEU A 40 2.35 -16.06 -15.33
N ILE A 41 1.99 -16.58 -16.49
CA ILE A 41 2.85 -17.42 -17.33
C ILE A 41 3.00 -16.72 -18.67
N GLY A 42 4.23 -16.61 -19.16
CA GLY A 42 4.52 -15.96 -20.43
C GLY A 42 6.01 -15.85 -20.68
N GLU A 43 6.36 -15.18 -21.75
CA GLU A 43 7.76 -14.91 -22.09
C GLU A 43 8.43 -14.05 -21.01
N PRO A 44 9.70 -14.30 -20.69
CA PRO A 44 10.43 -13.60 -19.63
C PRO A 44 10.40 -12.08 -19.78
N GLU A 45 10.54 -11.59 -21.00
CA GLU A 45 10.53 -10.15 -21.32
C GLU A 45 9.16 -9.53 -21.11
N ALA A 46 8.09 -10.21 -21.52
CA ALA A 46 6.72 -9.71 -21.33
C ALA A 46 6.34 -9.63 -19.86
N ILE A 47 6.76 -10.62 -19.06
CA ILE A 47 6.53 -10.62 -17.60
C ILE A 47 7.34 -9.53 -16.91
N ALA A 48 8.59 -9.31 -17.33
CA ALA A 48 9.43 -8.23 -16.80
C ALA A 48 8.80 -6.85 -17.08
N GLN A 49 8.39 -6.58 -18.31
CA GLN A 49 7.74 -5.33 -18.70
C GLN A 49 6.42 -5.11 -17.95
N TYR A 50 5.62 -6.16 -17.77
CA TYR A 50 4.38 -6.06 -16.98
C TYR A 50 4.68 -5.68 -15.52
N ARG A 51 5.69 -6.31 -14.90
CA ARG A 51 6.13 -5.97 -13.53
C ARG A 51 6.61 -4.53 -13.43
N GLU A 52 7.43 -4.09 -14.36
CA GLU A 52 7.93 -2.70 -14.36
C GLU A 52 6.80 -1.70 -14.50
N LYS A 53 5.89 -1.89 -15.46
CA LYS A 53 4.72 -1.02 -15.63
C LYS A 53 3.85 -0.97 -14.38
N LYS A 54 3.59 -2.12 -13.76
CA LYS A 54 2.81 -2.22 -12.52
C LYS A 54 3.51 -1.48 -11.38
N LEU A 55 4.82 -1.62 -11.25
CA LEU A 55 5.63 -0.96 -10.23
C LEU A 55 5.67 0.56 -10.45
N LEU A 56 5.90 1.01 -11.69
CA LEU A 56 5.90 2.43 -12.04
C LEU A 56 4.57 3.09 -11.74
N PHE A 57 3.47 2.47 -12.15
CA PHE A 57 2.13 3.03 -11.91
C PHE A 57 1.81 3.13 -10.41
N ARG A 58 2.17 2.13 -9.61
CA ARG A 58 1.97 2.14 -8.17
C ARG A 58 2.85 3.14 -7.46
N SER A 59 4.13 3.26 -7.86
CA SER A 59 5.03 4.27 -7.30
C SER A 59 4.57 5.69 -7.62
N LEU A 60 4.03 5.92 -8.82
CA LEU A 60 3.47 7.21 -9.20
C LEU A 60 2.28 7.61 -8.30
N ILE A 61 1.36 6.68 -8.04
CA ILE A 61 0.24 6.94 -7.12
C ILE A 61 0.74 7.29 -5.72
N VAL A 62 1.70 6.52 -5.19
CA VAL A 62 2.28 6.78 -3.86
C VAL A 62 2.95 8.17 -3.83
N MET A 63 3.74 8.50 -4.84
CA MET A 63 4.40 9.80 -4.92
C MET A 63 3.41 10.97 -5.00
N CYS A 64 2.33 10.84 -5.78
CA CYS A 64 1.27 11.84 -5.83
C CYS A 64 0.63 12.05 -4.44
N LEU A 65 0.34 10.97 -3.71
CA LEU A 65 -0.23 11.05 -2.36
C LEU A 65 0.74 11.70 -1.37
N VAL A 66 2.03 11.38 -1.45
CA VAL A 66 3.06 11.99 -0.59
C VAL A 66 3.18 13.48 -0.87
N VAL A 67 3.29 13.87 -2.13
CA VAL A 67 3.39 15.30 -2.53
C VAL A 67 2.14 16.06 -2.09
N MET A 68 0.94 15.50 -2.31
CA MET A 68 -0.31 16.10 -1.87
C MET A 68 -0.36 16.25 -0.35
N GLY A 69 0.06 15.21 0.39
CA GLY A 69 0.12 15.24 1.85
C GLY A 69 1.07 16.31 2.37
N LEU A 70 2.30 16.36 1.85
CA LEU A 70 3.29 17.37 2.23
C LEU A 70 2.85 18.79 1.89
N TYR A 71 2.22 18.97 0.71
CA TYR A 71 1.67 20.27 0.32
C TYR A 71 0.63 20.79 1.31
N HIS A 72 -0.31 19.95 1.76
CA HIS A 72 -1.31 20.35 2.73
C HIS A 72 -0.74 20.60 4.12
N VAL A 73 0.27 19.82 4.53
CA VAL A 73 1.01 20.09 5.78
C VAL A 73 1.73 21.45 5.69
N ALA A 74 2.39 21.75 4.56
CA ALA A 74 3.04 23.03 4.35
C ALA A 74 2.05 24.19 4.36
N LEU A 75 0.89 24.04 3.71
CA LEU A 75 -0.18 25.03 3.78
C LEU A 75 -0.67 25.28 5.21
N PHE A 76 -0.82 24.21 6.01
CA PHE A 76 -1.20 24.36 7.42
C PHE A 76 -0.14 25.12 8.22
N VAL A 77 1.16 24.89 7.96
CA VAL A 77 2.23 25.66 8.63
C VAL A 77 2.12 27.15 8.34
N LEU A 78 1.72 27.51 7.11
CA LEU A 78 1.52 28.90 6.69
C LEU A 78 0.19 29.48 7.22
N ARG A 79 -0.87 28.66 7.31
CA ARG A 79 -2.22 29.04 7.73
C ARG A 79 -2.69 28.18 8.90
N ARG A 80 -2.10 28.38 10.07
CA ARG A 80 -2.36 27.57 11.29
C ARG A 80 -3.81 27.60 11.79
N SER A 81 -4.64 28.50 11.31
CA SER A 81 -6.06 28.59 11.68
C SER A 81 -6.94 27.54 11.00
N GLU A 82 -6.48 26.91 9.92
CA GLU A 82 -7.28 26.00 9.10
C GLU A 82 -6.93 24.53 9.40
N LEU A 83 -7.50 24.00 10.49
CA LEU A 83 -7.31 22.58 10.90
C LEU A 83 -7.64 21.53 9.83
N PRO A 84 -8.62 21.72 8.91
CA PRO A 84 -8.88 20.74 7.86
C PRO A 84 -7.67 20.43 6.99
N LEU A 85 -6.78 21.41 6.77
CA LEU A 85 -5.58 21.21 5.93
C LEU A 85 -4.63 20.15 6.50
N ILE A 86 -4.36 20.21 7.80
CA ILE A 86 -3.46 19.23 8.43
C ILE A 86 -4.09 17.84 8.45
N PHE A 87 -5.38 17.72 8.73
CA PHE A 87 -6.05 16.43 8.75
C PHE A 87 -6.06 15.77 7.37
N PHE A 88 -6.35 16.53 6.31
CA PHE A 88 -6.28 16.00 4.95
C PHE A 88 -4.86 15.60 4.55
N GLY A 89 -3.86 16.41 4.90
CA GLY A 89 -2.46 16.08 4.69
C GLY A 89 -2.05 14.76 5.35
N LEU A 90 -2.46 14.57 6.62
CA LEU A 90 -2.20 13.33 7.36
C LEU A 90 -2.92 12.12 6.73
N VAL A 91 -4.16 12.28 6.28
CA VAL A 91 -4.86 11.21 5.53
C VAL A 91 -4.04 10.76 4.32
N CYS A 92 -3.60 11.71 3.48
CA CYS A 92 -2.80 11.38 2.30
C CYS A 92 -1.51 10.64 2.66
N LEU A 93 -0.80 11.07 3.70
CA LEU A 93 0.44 10.44 4.16
C LEU A 93 0.21 9.02 4.71
N PHE A 94 -0.82 8.80 5.52
CA PHE A 94 -1.13 7.46 6.04
C PHE A 94 -1.64 6.51 4.95
N VAL A 95 -2.44 7.00 4.01
CA VAL A 95 -2.87 6.22 2.84
C VAL A 95 -1.67 5.85 1.96
N SER A 96 -0.73 6.78 1.73
CA SER A 96 0.49 6.50 0.95
C SER A 96 1.37 5.44 1.63
N MET A 97 1.56 5.55 2.95
CA MET A 97 2.31 4.56 3.74
C MET A 97 1.68 3.17 3.63
N ARG A 98 0.35 3.07 3.72
CA ARG A 98 -0.37 1.82 3.51
C ARG A 98 -0.20 1.29 2.09
N ALA A 99 -0.30 2.16 1.08
CA ALA A 99 -0.16 1.78 -0.33
C ALA A 99 1.22 1.17 -0.63
N VAL A 100 2.30 1.73 -0.07
CA VAL A 100 3.65 1.16 -0.14
C VAL A 100 3.67 -0.24 0.46
N ARG A 101 3.00 -0.47 1.58
CA ARG A 101 3.02 -1.76 2.28
C ARG A 101 2.19 -2.86 1.62
N LEU A 102 1.13 -2.49 0.93
CA LEU A 102 0.30 -3.45 0.15
C LEU A 102 1.05 -4.02 -1.05
N ASP A 103 2.02 -3.27 -1.59
CA ASP A 103 2.90 -3.76 -2.65
C ASP A 103 4.18 -4.36 -2.04
N GLY A 104 4.29 -5.69 -2.05
CA GLY A 104 5.45 -6.39 -1.50
C GLY A 104 6.77 -5.99 -2.16
N ILE A 105 6.77 -5.66 -3.46
CA ILE A 105 7.95 -5.22 -4.21
C ILE A 105 8.35 -3.82 -3.79
N LEU A 106 7.41 -2.87 -3.83
CA LEU A 106 7.65 -1.48 -3.47
C LEU A 106 8.11 -1.35 -2.01
N ALA A 107 7.49 -2.11 -1.11
CA ALA A 107 7.88 -2.17 0.30
C ALA A 107 9.31 -2.67 0.50
N HIS A 108 9.74 -3.67 -0.28
CA HIS A 108 11.09 -4.21 -0.21
C HIS A 108 12.15 -3.18 -0.66
N TYR A 109 11.86 -2.40 -1.71
CA TYR A 109 12.78 -1.36 -2.20
C TYR A 109 12.82 -0.14 -1.29
N MET A 110 11.68 0.32 -0.79
CA MET A 110 11.62 1.56 0.01
C MET A 110 11.96 1.36 1.49
N LEU A 111 11.65 0.18 2.05
CA LEU A 111 11.79 -0.11 3.47
C LEU A 111 12.49 -1.46 3.72
N PRO A 112 13.71 -1.67 3.21
CA PRO A 112 14.41 -2.96 3.31
C PRO A 112 14.77 -3.33 4.76
N PHE A 113 14.87 -2.35 5.64
CA PHE A 113 15.21 -2.53 7.06
C PHE A 113 14.02 -2.95 7.94
N LEU A 114 12.79 -2.89 7.40
CA LEU A 114 11.60 -3.18 8.18
C LEU A 114 11.30 -4.69 8.15
N SER A 115 11.24 -5.33 9.33
CA SER A 115 10.82 -6.72 9.40
C SER A 115 9.37 -6.88 8.95
N TRP A 116 9.02 -8.06 8.43
CA TRP A 116 7.67 -8.35 7.95
C TRP A 116 6.57 -8.08 9.00
N GLU A 117 6.84 -8.43 10.27
CA GLU A 117 5.90 -8.24 11.38
C GLU A 117 5.61 -6.76 11.65
N TRP A 118 6.67 -5.94 11.76
CA TRP A 118 6.53 -4.50 11.93
C TRP A 118 5.85 -3.85 10.74
N GLY A 119 6.14 -4.35 9.54
CA GLY A 119 5.49 -3.92 8.33
C GLY A 119 3.98 -4.13 8.36
N LYS A 120 3.51 -5.30 8.82
CA LYS A 120 2.09 -5.58 8.96
C LYS A 120 1.42 -4.73 10.04
N LYS A 121 2.05 -4.56 11.20
CA LYS A 121 1.54 -3.65 12.24
C LYS A 121 1.37 -2.22 11.72
N LEU A 122 2.34 -1.73 10.97
CA LEU A 122 2.34 -0.39 10.39
C LEU A 122 1.24 -0.23 9.32
N GLU A 123 0.98 -1.26 8.52
CA GLU A 123 -0.09 -1.30 7.53
C GLU A 123 -1.48 -1.14 8.19
N TYR A 124 -1.75 -1.89 9.25
CA TYR A 124 -3.03 -1.80 9.97
C TYR A 124 -3.17 -0.49 10.75
N LEU A 125 -2.09 -0.05 11.41
CA LEU A 125 -2.06 1.23 12.13
C LEU A 125 -2.29 2.40 11.17
N GLY A 126 -1.62 2.39 10.01
CA GLY A 126 -1.80 3.41 8.98
C GLY A 126 -3.22 3.47 8.45
N ALA A 127 -3.89 2.31 8.27
CA ALA A 127 -5.29 2.27 7.87
C ALA A 127 -6.22 2.89 8.94
N ALA A 128 -6.02 2.51 10.21
CA ALA A 128 -6.82 3.04 11.32
C ALA A 128 -6.65 4.56 11.48
N LEU A 129 -5.40 5.04 11.42
CA LEU A 129 -5.11 6.47 11.49
C LEU A 129 -5.66 7.25 10.30
N ALA A 130 -5.59 6.70 9.09
CA ALA A 130 -6.18 7.33 7.91
C ALA A 130 -7.69 7.53 8.08
N ILE A 131 -8.41 6.52 8.59
CA ILE A 131 -9.86 6.63 8.86
C ILE A 131 -10.12 7.67 9.95
N LEU A 132 -9.36 7.65 11.05
CA LEU A 132 -9.51 8.63 12.15
C LEU A 132 -9.33 10.06 11.63
N PHE A 133 -8.25 10.34 10.91
CA PHE A 133 -7.99 11.67 10.38
C PHE A 133 -8.98 12.10 9.29
N PHE A 134 -9.50 11.14 8.53
CA PHE A 134 -10.56 11.43 7.57
C PHE A 134 -11.87 11.85 8.27
N VAL A 135 -12.23 11.21 9.37
CA VAL A 135 -13.38 11.62 10.19
C VAL A 135 -13.16 13.01 10.80
N LEU A 136 -11.96 13.27 11.31
CA LEU A 136 -11.62 14.60 11.84
C LEU A 136 -11.63 15.69 10.76
N TYR A 137 -11.14 15.36 9.56
CA TYR A 137 -11.23 16.24 8.40
C TYR A 137 -12.67 16.60 8.08
N THR A 138 -13.54 15.60 7.93
CA THR A 138 -14.97 15.83 7.62
C THR A 138 -15.68 16.61 8.72
N TYR A 139 -15.39 16.32 9.99
CA TYR A 139 -15.95 17.04 11.13
C TYR A 139 -15.54 18.52 11.13
N THR A 140 -14.27 18.82 10.86
CA THR A 140 -13.77 20.20 10.85
C THR A 140 -14.19 20.98 9.60
N GLN A 141 -14.40 20.28 8.48
CA GLN A 141 -14.82 20.91 7.22
C GLN A 141 -16.33 21.24 7.21
N PHE A 142 -17.16 20.38 7.81
CA PHE A 142 -18.63 20.50 7.79
C PHE A 142 -19.26 20.57 9.19
N PRO A 143 -18.90 21.55 10.03
CA PRO A 143 -19.36 21.59 11.43
C PRO A 143 -20.88 21.76 11.57
N LYS A 144 -21.54 22.45 10.62
CA LYS A 144 -22.98 22.74 10.68
C LYS A 144 -23.86 21.53 10.35
N ASP A 145 -23.39 20.65 9.45
CA ASP A 145 -24.18 19.49 9.01
C ASP A 145 -24.08 18.31 9.99
N MET A 146 -22.93 18.16 10.63
CA MET A 146 -22.73 17.13 11.65
C MET A 146 -23.49 17.41 12.94
N SER A 147 -23.55 18.67 13.38
CA SER A 147 -24.29 19.07 14.60
C SER A 147 -25.81 18.86 14.48
N ARG A 148 -26.37 18.88 13.27
CA ARG A 148 -27.80 18.63 13.03
C ARG A 148 -28.21 17.15 13.06
N ARG A 149 -27.29 16.23 12.82
CA ARG A 149 -27.58 14.78 12.79
C ARG A 149 -27.42 14.07 14.14
N ILE A 150 -26.78 14.72 15.11
CA ILE A 150 -26.55 14.16 16.45
C ILE A 150 -27.63 14.59 17.46
N ARG A 151 -28.56 15.44 17.05
CA ARG A 151 -29.76 15.80 17.81
C ARG A 151 -30.97 15.07 17.27
#